data_eab1ad80910051b9c542613880296f7b
#
_entry.id   eab1ad80910051b9c542613880296f7b
#
_cell.length_a   1.000
_cell.length_b   1.000
_cell.length_c   1.000
_cell.angle_alpha   90.00
_cell.angle_beta   90.00
_cell.angle_gamma   90.00
#
_symmetry.space_group_name_H-M   'P 1'
#
loop_
_entity.id
_entity.type
_entity.pdbx_description
1 polymer ?
#
loop_
_entity_poly.entity_id
_entity_poly.type
_entity_poly.pdbx_seq_one_letter_code
_entity_poly.pdbx_strand_id
1 'polypeptide(L)' 'MNITKHAFERMRERGFTVEMLGKILRMKTIRRGPSKEEGSSRIVAKVDGSYWTLIVTDDMKTLITVRRAHEDEEQEAREG' A
#
# COMPACT_ATOMS: atom_id res chain seq x y z
N MET A 1 -1.24 -0.33 -13.03
CA MET A 1 -1.19 0.80 -12.08
C MET A 1 0.02 1.69 -12.39
N ASN A 2 -0.19 2.98 -12.40
CA ASN A 2 0.91 3.92 -12.54
C ASN A 2 1.64 4.09 -11.21
N ILE A 3 2.96 4.27 -11.27
CA ILE A 3 3.78 4.48 -10.08
C ILE A 3 4.43 5.84 -10.19
N THR A 4 4.17 6.74 -9.23
CA THR A 4 4.79 8.06 -9.25
C THR A 4 6.30 7.93 -9.01
N LYS A 5 7.05 8.95 -9.42
CA LYS A 5 8.49 8.99 -9.18
C LYS A 5 8.79 8.87 -7.67
N HIS A 6 8.02 9.58 -6.85
CA HIS A 6 8.15 9.53 -5.39
C HIS A 6 7.91 8.10 -4.87
N ALA A 7 6.85 7.44 -5.37
CA ALA A 7 6.54 6.08 -4.96
C ALA A 7 7.67 5.13 -5.36
N PHE A 8 8.22 5.29 -6.56
CA PHE A 8 9.31 4.47 -7.04
C PHE A 8 10.56 4.60 -6.15
N GLU A 9 10.87 5.83 -5.76
CA GLU A 9 11.99 6.10 -4.86
C GLU A 9 11.77 5.44 -3.50
N ARG A 10 10.56 5.54 -2.95
CA ARG A 10 10.23 4.91 -1.66
C ARG A 10 10.30 3.39 -1.73
N MET A 11 9.85 2.82 -2.84
CA MET A 11 9.95 1.38 -3.06
C MET A 11 11.39 0.92 -2.99
N ARG A 12 12.28 1.62 -3.68
CA ARG A 12 13.72 1.30 -3.69
C ARG A 12 14.33 1.42 -2.30
N GLU A 13 14.05 2.53 -1.61
CA GLU A 13 14.59 2.77 -0.28
C GLU A 13 14.18 1.73 0.74
N ARG A 14 12.98 1.19 0.60
CA ARG A 14 12.37 0.29 1.60
C ARG A 14 12.36 -1.17 1.20
N GLY A 15 12.91 -1.47 0.04
CA GLY A 15 12.93 -2.85 -0.43
C GLY A 15 11.58 -3.41 -0.84
N PHE A 16 10.66 -2.54 -1.23
CA PHE A 16 9.35 -2.94 -1.72
C PHE A 16 9.42 -3.09 -3.24
N THR A 17 9.16 -4.29 -3.74
CA THR A 17 9.36 -4.61 -5.15
C THR A 17 8.06 -4.53 -5.97
N VAL A 18 8.21 -4.48 -7.29
CA VAL A 18 7.07 -4.51 -8.20
C VAL A 18 6.31 -5.84 -8.05
N GLU A 19 7.02 -6.93 -7.79
CA GLU A 19 6.37 -8.23 -7.55
C GLU A 19 5.50 -8.19 -6.30
N MET A 20 5.97 -7.54 -5.25
CA MET A 20 5.18 -7.37 -4.01
C MET A 20 3.92 -6.56 -4.28
N LEU A 21 4.04 -5.49 -5.05
CA LEU A 21 2.88 -4.69 -5.45
C LEU A 21 1.87 -5.55 -6.23
N GLY A 22 2.35 -6.33 -7.18
CA GLY A 22 1.52 -7.22 -7.95
C GLY A 22 0.76 -8.24 -7.09
N LYS A 23 1.44 -8.79 -6.07
CA LYS A 23 0.81 -9.72 -5.12
C LYS A 23 -0.33 -9.05 -4.37
N ILE A 24 -0.10 -7.82 -3.89
CA ILE A 24 -1.13 -7.08 -3.15
C ILE A 24 -2.33 -6.80 -4.05
N LEU A 25 -2.10 -6.37 -5.28
CA LEU A 25 -3.18 -6.04 -6.21
C LEU A 25 -4.01 -7.26 -6.61
N ARG A 26 -3.47 -8.47 -6.46
CA ARG A 26 -4.19 -9.71 -6.75
C ARG A 26 -4.89 -10.31 -5.54
N MET A 27 -4.68 -9.75 -4.36
CA MET A 27 -5.35 -10.24 -3.15
C MET A 27 -6.84 -9.98 -3.22
N LYS A 28 -7.64 -10.96 -2.83
CA LYS A 28 -9.10 -10.82 -2.79
C LYS A 28 -9.55 -9.94 -1.65
N THR A 29 -8.80 -9.96 -0.55
CA THR A 29 -9.15 -9.21 0.65
C THR A 29 -7.99 -8.29 1.00
N ILE A 30 -8.20 -6.98 0.83
CA ILE A 30 -7.25 -5.97 1.27
C ILE A 30 -8.01 -4.97 2.14
N ARG A 31 -7.32 -4.44 3.15
CA ARG A 31 -7.90 -3.43 4.02
C ARG A 31 -7.73 -2.07 3.38
N ARG A 32 -8.84 -1.50 2.95
CA ARG A 32 -8.85 -0.18 2.31
C ARG A 32 -9.57 0.82 3.21
N GLY A 33 -8.98 2.00 3.37
CA GLY A 33 -9.57 3.07 4.16
C GLY A 33 -9.21 4.43 3.62
N PRO A 34 -9.73 5.49 4.23
CA PRO A 34 -9.41 6.84 3.81
C PRO A 34 -7.96 7.20 4.11
N SER A 35 -7.35 7.99 3.24
CA SER A 35 -6.05 8.60 3.47
C SER A 35 -6.25 10.02 4.02
N LYS A 36 -5.18 10.62 4.53
CA LYS A 36 -5.21 12.00 5.02
C LYS A 36 -5.46 13.01 3.91
N GLU A 37 -5.07 12.68 2.68
CA GLU A 37 -5.26 13.57 1.55
C GLU A 37 -6.52 13.21 0.79
N GLU A 38 -7.32 14.22 0.46
CA GLU A 38 -8.50 14.05 -0.34
C GLU A 38 -8.14 13.49 -1.71
N GLY A 39 -8.95 12.58 -2.22
CA GLY A 39 -8.72 11.93 -3.50
C GLY A 39 -7.82 10.72 -3.43
N SER A 40 -7.35 10.35 -2.25
CA SER A 40 -6.49 9.19 -2.06
C SER A 40 -7.06 8.21 -1.03
N SER A 41 -6.63 6.95 -1.16
CA SER A 41 -7.03 5.87 -0.27
C SER A 41 -5.80 5.16 0.28
N ARG A 42 -5.95 4.58 1.46
CA ARG A 42 -4.91 3.82 2.11
C ARG A 42 -5.23 2.34 2.02
N ILE A 43 -4.26 1.55 1.61
CA ILE A 43 -4.36 0.09 1.58
C ILE A 43 -3.32 -0.47 2.54
N VAL A 44 -3.75 -1.35 3.44
CA VAL A 44 -2.83 -2.07 4.33
C VAL A 44 -2.93 -3.55 3.97
N ALA A 45 -1.79 -4.16 3.68
CA ALA A 45 -1.76 -5.55 3.27
C ALA A 45 -0.47 -6.23 3.72
N LYS A 46 -0.55 -7.53 3.95
CA LYS A 46 0.61 -8.34 4.31
C LYS A 46 1.14 -9.01 3.05
N VAL A 47 2.42 -8.84 2.78
CA VAL A 47 3.09 -9.51 1.68
C VAL A 47 4.49 -9.90 2.11
N ASP A 48 4.89 -11.12 1.78
CA ASP A 48 6.20 -11.67 2.11
C ASP A 48 6.56 -11.52 3.60
N GLY A 49 5.58 -11.74 4.47
CA GLY A 49 5.77 -11.74 5.92
C GLY A 49 5.71 -10.40 6.62
N SER A 50 5.49 -9.32 5.89
CA SER A 50 5.45 -7.96 6.47
C SER A 50 4.20 -7.21 6.02
N TYR A 51 3.71 -6.34 6.90
CA TYR A 51 2.58 -5.45 6.56
C TYR A 51 3.10 -4.16 5.96
N TRP A 52 2.44 -3.74 4.88
CA TRP A 52 2.80 -2.53 4.14
C TRP A 52 1.57 -1.65 3.98
N THR A 53 1.80 -0.35 3.98
CA THR A 53 0.76 0.65 3.71
C THR A 53 1.06 1.31 2.37
N LEU A 54 0.09 1.26 1.49
CA LEU A 54 0.15 1.87 0.17
C LEU A 54 -0.85 3.03 0.14
N ILE A 55 -0.42 4.17 -0.37
CA ILE A 55 -1.32 5.29 -0.63
C ILE A 55 -1.54 5.33 -2.13
N VAL A 56 -2.78 5.22 -2.54
CA VAL A 56 -3.17 5.16 -3.95
C VAL A 56 -4.26 6.19 -4.22
N THR A 57 -4.44 6.53 -5.48
CA THR A 57 -5.60 7.35 -5.87
C THR A 57 -6.88 6.56 -5.65
N ASP A 58 -8.00 7.26 -5.40
CA ASP A 58 -9.28 6.61 -5.11
C ASP A 58 -9.73 5.66 -6.21
N ASP A 59 -9.36 5.95 -7.45
CA ASP A 59 -9.67 5.09 -8.60
C ASP A 59 -8.73 3.88 -8.72
N MET A 60 -7.75 3.77 -7.83
CA MET A 60 -6.77 2.68 -7.81
C MET A 60 -5.83 2.66 -9.03
N LYS A 61 -5.73 3.76 -9.76
CA LYS A 61 -4.90 3.82 -10.96
C LYS A 61 -3.46 4.22 -10.71
N THR A 62 -3.18 4.89 -9.60
CA THR A 62 -1.83 5.42 -9.33
C THR A 62 -1.40 5.14 -7.91
N LEU A 63 -0.20 4.61 -7.75
CA LEU A 63 0.46 4.45 -6.45
C LEU A 63 1.21 5.75 -6.15
N ILE A 64 0.84 6.41 -5.05
CA ILE A 64 1.40 7.70 -4.65
C ILE A 64 2.64 7.50 -3.78
N THR A 65 2.56 6.60 -2.82
CA THR A 65 3.70 6.26 -1.97
C THR A 65 3.47 4.90 -1.29
N VAL A 66 4.53 4.36 -0.70
CA VAL A 66 4.49 3.10 0.03
C VAL A 66 5.40 3.21 1.25
N ARG A 67 4.97 2.59 2.35
CA ARG A 67 5.74 2.52 3.59
C ARG A 67 5.38 1.27 4.37
N ARG A 68 6.21 0.95 5.35
CA ARG A 68 5.86 -0.10 6.31
C ARG A 68 4.62 0.34 7.08
N ALA A 69 3.73 -0.59 7.37
CA ALA A 69 2.54 -0.29 8.15
C ALA A 69 2.92 0.08 9.58
N HIS A 70 2.20 1.04 10.15
CA HIS A 70 2.31 1.37 11.57
C HIS A 70 1.61 0.27 12.37
N GLU A 71 1.92 0.17 13.65
CA GLU A 71 1.38 -0.87 14.51
C GLU A 71 -0.15 -0.90 14.52
N ASP A 72 -0.78 0.25 14.61
CA ASP A 72 -2.24 0.37 14.59
C ASP A 72 -2.84 -0.08 13.26
N GLU A 73 -2.19 0.24 12.15
CA GLU A 73 -2.61 -0.19 10.82
C GLU A 73 -2.49 -1.71 10.67
N GLU A 74 -1.38 -2.26 11.14
CA GLU A 74 -1.14 -3.69 11.12
C GLU A 74 -2.18 -4.43 11.94
N GLN A 75 -2.53 -3.90 13.11
CA GLN A 75 -3.53 -4.49 13.98
C GLN A 75 -4.90 -4.48 13.33
N GLU A 76 -5.29 -3.37 12.71
CA GLU A 76 -6.55 -3.28 11.95
C GLU A 76 -6.61 -4.32 10.84
N ALA A 77 -5.52 -4.51 10.12
CA ALA A 77 -5.46 -5.46 9.02
C ALA A 77 -5.60 -6.90 9.51
N ARG A 78 -5.07 -7.23 10.69
CA ARG A 78 -5.23 -8.56 11.29
C ARG A 78 -6.66 -8.84 11.72
N GLU A 79 -7.34 -7.83 12.23
CA GLU A 79 -8.71 -7.96 12.73
C GLU A 79 -9.74 -7.98 11.62
N GLY A 80 -9.38 -7.35 10.51
CA GLY A 80 -10.25 -7.25 9.35
C GLY A 80 -10.13 -8.41 8.43
#